data_67aa0ba7a3ac8762e0fc0b12f6a56152
#
_entry.id   67aa0ba7a3ac8762e0fc0b12f6a56152
#
_cell.length_a   1.000
_cell.length_b   1.000
_cell.length_c   1.000
_cell.angle_alpha   90.00
_cell.angle_beta   90.00
_cell.angle_gamma   90.00
#
_symmetry.space_group_name_H-M   'P 1'
#
loop_
_entity.id
_entity.type
_entity.pdbx_description
1 polymer ?
#
loop_
_entity_poly.entity_id
_entity_poly.type
_entity_poly.pdbx_seq_one_letter_code
_entity_poly.pdbx_strand_id
1 'polypeptide(L)'
;MIKISIIGDVMLGRFVLEKYKNKPYPIVADAVKKLFIDSDFVLANLESPIVTSTSNDSLKFSASDELLDEVTFIRAFSLSNNHINDFGIKGMEETIIALENRGFQHNGLFTSEYKPIVEHCNNEKIAIFTCADMMNVEFDEENHYHTIRLHDENVLQNAIKEYKNSGYFCILYAHVGMLFTRFTSFNYQI
;
A
#
# COMPACT_ATOMS: atom_id res chain seq x y z
N MET A 1 23.08 4.08 -10.45
CA MET A 1 22.03 4.97 -9.85
C MET A 1 20.70 4.24 -10.01
N ILE A 2 19.97 4.04 -8.93
CA ILE A 2 18.62 3.45 -8.95
C ILE A 2 17.58 4.56 -9.09
N LYS A 3 16.56 4.36 -9.91
CA LYS A 3 15.42 5.26 -10.08
C LYS A 3 14.17 4.64 -9.45
N ILE A 4 13.71 5.20 -8.34
CA ILE A 4 12.48 4.79 -7.66
C ILE A 4 11.41 5.82 -7.95
N SER A 5 10.25 5.36 -8.41
CA SER A 5 9.05 6.18 -8.51
C SER A 5 8.09 5.83 -7.37
N ILE A 6 7.66 6.85 -6.65
CA ILE A 6 6.69 6.73 -5.57
C ILE A 6 5.44 7.48 -6.00
N ILE A 7 4.32 6.78 -6.04
CA ILE A 7 3.01 7.35 -6.36
C ILE A 7 2.09 7.25 -5.14
N GLY A 8 1.00 7.96 -5.15
CA GLY A 8 0.04 7.98 -4.04
C GLY A 8 -0.93 6.80 -4.06
N ASP A 9 -2.18 7.09 -3.68
CA ASP A 9 -3.23 6.11 -3.52
C ASP A 9 -3.73 5.56 -4.86
N VAL A 10 -3.70 4.25 -4.98
CA VAL A 10 -4.31 3.50 -6.07
C VAL A 10 -5.66 3.00 -5.59
N MET A 11 -6.70 3.70 -6.03
CA MET A 11 -8.09 3.39 -5.73
C MET A 11 -8.72 2.66 -6.93
N LEU A 12 -8.87 1.35 -6.83
CA LEU A 12 -9.46 0.51 -7.88
C LEU A 12 -10.96 0.22 -7.65
N GLY A 13 -11.48 0.61 -6.49
CA GLY A 13 -12.87 0.40 -6.11
C GLY A 13 -13.85 1.47 -6.61
N ARG A 14 -15.09 1.41 -6.10
CA ARG A 14 -16.15 2.39 -6.36
C ARG A 14 -16.43 2.58 -7.87
N PHE A 15 -16.45 3.83 -8.32
CA PHE A 15 -16.73 4.20 -9.70
C PHE A 15 -15.71 3.67 -10.72
N VAL A 16 -14.48 3.37 -10.28
CA VAL A 16 -13.45 2.78 -11.17
C VAL A 16 -13.93 1.41 -11.61
N LEU A 17 -14.33 0.55 -10.66
CA LEU A 17 -14.85 -0.78 -10.94
C LEU A 17 -16.11 -0.75 -11.83
N GLU A 18 -17.06 0.15 -11.52
CA GLU A 18 -18.29 0.30 -12.31
C GLU A 18 -18.01 0.73 -13.76
N LYS A 19 -17.09 1.70 -13.92
CA LYS A 19 -16.73 2.19 -15.25
C LYS A 19 -15.93 1.17 -16.05
N TYR A 20 -15.09 0.39 -15.40
CA TYR A 20 -14.30 -0.65 -16.06
C TYR A 20 -15.20 -1.73 -16.66
N LYS A 21 -16.17 -2.24 -15.93
CA LYS A 21 -17.12 -3.27 -16.39
C LYS A 21 -17.91 -2.85 -17.63
N ASN A 22 -18.03 -1.55 -17.89
CA ASN A 22 -18.85 -1.00 -18.96
C ASN A 22 -18.06 -0.34 -20.11
N LYS A 23 -16.73 -0.40 -20.11
CA LYS A 23 -15.91 0.29 -21.12
C LYS A 23 -14.74 -0.56 -21.62
N PRO A 24 -14.47 -0.56 -22.93
CA PRO A 24 -13.33 -1.29 -23.53
C PRO A 24 -12.00 -0.50 -23.41
N TYR A 25 -11.88 0.44 -22.49
CA TYR A 25 -10.68 1.27 -22.36
C TYR A 25 -9.89 0.88 -21.10
N PRO A 26 -8.55 0.90 -21.17
CA PRO A 26 -7.72 0.65 -20.00
C PRO A 26 -8.00 1.73 -18.90
N ILE A 27 -7.98 1.30 -17.64
CA ILE A 27 -8.15 2.21 -16.49
C ILE A 27 -7.00 3.22 -16.45
N VAL A 28 -5.78 2.75 -16.72
CA VAL A 28 -4.57 3.58 -16.76
C VAL A 28 -4.14 3.77 -18.20
N ALA A 29 -4.17 5.01 -18.67
CA ALA A 29 -3.75 5.33 -20.03
C ALA A 29 -2.26 4.99 -20.26
N ASP A 30 -1.93 4.51 -21.47
CA ASP A 30 -0.53 4.18 -21.83
C ASP A 30 0.44 5.33 -21.64
N ALA A 31 -0.02 6.57 -21.82
CA ALA A 31 0.80 7.76 -21.57
C ALA A 31 1.25 7.86 -20.10
N VAL A 32 0.39 7.44 -19.17
CA VAL A 32 0.71 7.39 -17.72
C VAL A 32 1.68 6.24 -17.45
N LYS A 33 1.43 5.04 -18.00
CA LYS A 33 2.32 3.88 -17.83
C LYS A 33 3.74 4.19 -18.33
N LYS A 34 3.86 4.96 -19.43
CA LYS A 34 5.16 5.39 -20.00
C LYS A 34 5.98 6.30 -19.08
N LEU A 35 5.37 7.00 -18.13
CA LEU A 35 6.11 7.82 -17.16
C LEU A 35 7.02 6.98 -16.25
N PHE A 36 6.71 5.72 -16.10
CA PHE A 36 7.38 4.80 -15.18
C PHE A 36 8.30 3.80 -15.88
N ILE A 37 8.40 3.84 -17.22
CA ILE A 37 9.13 2.83 -18.01
C ILE A 37 10.63 2.75 -17.65
N ASP A 38 11.22 3.88 -17.25
CA ASP A 38 12.62 3.95 -16.84
C ASP A 38 12.82 3.81 -15.31
N SER A 39 11.76 3.47 -14.57
CA SER A 39 11.87 3.27 -13.13
C SER A 39 12.30 1.83 -12.86
N ASP A 40 13.34 1.68 -12.03
CA ASP A 40 13.77 0.37 -11.56
C ASP A 40 12.76 -0.22 -10.56
N PHE A 41 12.02 0.67 -9.86
CA PHE A 41 11.04 0.29 -8.86
C PHE A 41 9.91 1.33 -8.79
N VAL A 42 8.66 0.86 -8.75
CA VAL A 42 7.48 1.72 -8.57
C VAL A 42 6.71 1.25 -7.34
N LEU A 43 6.51 2.16 -6.38
CA LEU A 43 5.76 1.96 -5.14
C LEU A 43 4.46 2.75 -5.16
N ALA A 44 3.38 2.15 -4.66
CA ALA A 44 2.08 2.80 -4.48
C ALA A 44 1.42 2.39 -3.16
N ASN A 45 0.38 3.09 -2.74
CA ASN A 45 -0.56 2.62 -1.72
C ASN A 45 -1.76 1.96 -2.41
N LEU A 46 -2.10 0.72 -2.05
CA LEU A 46 -3.33 0.08 -2.48
C LEU A 46 -4.45 0.38 -1.49
N GLU A 47 -5.20 1.44 -1.75
CA GLU A 47 -6.20 1.94 -0.80
C GLU A 47 -7.48 1.11 -0.77
N SER A 48 -7.82 0.45 -1.88
CA SER A 48 -8.99 -0.44 -1.91
C SER A 48 -8.57 -1.90 -1.72
N PRO A 49 -9.08 -2.59 -0.69
CA PRO A 49 -8.93 -4.04 -0.56
C PRO A 49 -9.40 -4.79 -1.81
N ILE A 50 -8.67 -5.81 -2.20
CA ILE A 50 -9.02 -6.70 -3.31
C ILE A 50 -9.81 -7.86 -2.74
N VAL A 51 -11.11 -7.84 -2.97
CA VAL A 51 -12.03 -8.79 -2.35
C VAL A 51 -13.12 -9.24 -3.33
N THR A 52 -13.61 -10.45 -3.10
CA THR A 52 -14.77 -10.99 -3.82
C THR A 52 -16.11 -10.47 -3.28
N SER A 53 -16.11 -10.01 -2.03
CA SER A 53 -17.27 -9.48 -1.34
C SER A 53 -17.54 -8.02 -1.75
N THR A 54 -18.82 -7.66 -1.82
CA THR A 54 -19.25 -6.27 -2.02
C THR A 54 -19.95 -5.75 -0.78
N SER A 55 -19.88 -4.45 -0.54
CA SER A 55 -20.62 -3.78 0.53
C SER A 55 -21.52 -2.70 -0.03
N ASN A 56 -22.71 -2.54 0.56
CA ASN A 56 -23.59 -1.39 0.31
C ASN A 56 -23.16 -0.16 1.11
N ASP A 57 -22.20 -0.30 2.02
CA ASP A 57 -21.64 0.82 2.75
C ASP A 57 -20.69 1.62 1.83
N SER A 58 -21.06 2.86 1.55
CA SER A 58 -20.31 3.75 0.69
C SER A 58 -18.93 4.15 1.26
N LEU A 59 -18.69 3.87 2.53
CA LEU A 59 -17.41 4.14 3.19
C LEU A 59 -16.43 2.96 3.07
N LYS A 60 -16.90 1.77 2.72
CA LYS A 60 -16.04 0.60 2.50
C LYS A 60 -15.62 0.53 1.04
N PHE A 61 -14.31 0.30 0.84
CA PHE A 61 -13.74 0.20 -0.50
C PHE A 61 -13.49 -1.25 -0.85
N SER A 62 -13.90 -1.64 -2.05
CA SER A 62 -13.61 -2.98 -2.57
C SER A 62 -13.28 -2.90 -4.04
N ALA A 63 -12.35 -3.72 -4.48
CA ALA A 63 -11.97 -3.85 -5.87
C ALA A 63 -11.89 -5.33 -6.27
N SER A 64 -12.11 -5.60 -7.55
CA SER A 64 -11.95 -6.92 -8.13
C SER A 64 -10.48 -7.15 -8.47
N ASP A 65 -10.01 -8.39 -8.33
CA ASP A 65 -8.61 -8.76 -8.53
C ASP A 65 -8.14 -8.59 -9.98
N GLU A 66 -9.03 -8.70 -10.96
CA GLU A 66 -8.74 -8.44 -12.38
C GLU A 66 -8.23 -7.01 -12.65
N LEU A 67 -8.58 -6.04 -11.79
CA LEU A 67 -8.14 -4.66 -11.94
C LEU A 67 -6.65 -4.47 -11.65
N LEU A 68 -6.02 -5.40 -10.95
CA LEU A 68 -4.58 -5.41 -10.74
C LEU A 68 -3.79 -5.55 -12.04
N ASP A 69 -4.39 -6.16 -13.07
CA ASP A 69 -3.76 -6.33 -14.40
C ASP A 69 -3.53 -4.99 -15.11
N GLU A 70 -4.29 -3.95 -14.72
CA GLU A 70 -4.14 -2.60 -15.26
C GLU A 70 -2.97 -1.81 -14.66
N VAL A 71 -2.44 -2.26 -13.52
CA VAL A 71 -1.42 -1.56 -12.73
C VAL A 71 -0.11 -2.35 -12.61
N THR A 72 0.16 -3.26 -13.53
CA THR A 72 1.35 -4.15 -13.54
C THR A 72 2.69 -3.40 -13.66
N PHE A 73 2.69 -2.11 -13.98
CA PHE A 73 3.88 -1.25 -13.94
C PHE A 73 4.30 -0.90 -12.49
N ILE A 74 3.43 -1.12 -11.51
CA ILE A 74 3.74 -0.99 -10.08
C ILE A 74 4.46 -2.27 -9.64
N ARG A 75 5.52 -2.12 -8.87
CA ARG A 75 6.31 -3.25 -8.36
C ARG A 75 5.83 -3.70 -6.98
N ALA A 76 5.46 -2.74 -6.15
CA ALA A 76 5.08 -3.01 -4.76
C ALA A 76 3.94 -2.11 -4.29
N PHE A 77 3.17 -2.64 -3.35
CA PHE A 77 2.08 -1.92 -2.69
C PHE A 77 2.29 -1.81 -1.18
N SER A 78 2.05 -0.60 -0.66
CA SER A 78 1.74 -0.42 0.75
C SER A 78 0.31 -0.87 1.02
N LEU A 79 0.11 -1.67 2.05
CA LEU A 79 -1.19 -2.02 2.62
C LEU A 79 -1.44 -1.31 3.97
N SER A 80 -0.49 -0.44 4.40
CA SER A 80 -0.69 0.41 5.57
C SER A 80 -1.56 1.59 5.20
N ASN A 81 -2.88 1.44 5.29
CA ASN A 81 -3.85 2.50 5.04
C ASN A 81 -5.13 2.28 5.85
N ASN A 82 -5.97 3.28 5.89
CA ASN A 82 -7.19 3.28 6.71
C ASN A 82 -8.31 2.35 6.20
N HIS A 83 -8.22 1.84 4.97
CA HIS A 83 -9.23 0.99 4.35
C HIS A 83 -8.90 -0.51 4.34
N ILE A 84 -7.67 -0.89 4.68
CA ILE A 84 -7.23 -2.29 4.57
C ILE A 84 -8.09 -3.25 5.40
N ASN A 85 -8.67 -2.78 6.51
CA ASN A 85 -9.54 -3.58 7.39
C ASN A 85 -11.05 -3.41 7.10
N ASP A 86 -11.45 -2.84 5.98
CA ASP A 86 -12.87 -2.62 5.63
C ASP A 86 -13.67 -3.94 5.58
N PHE A 87 -13.02 -5.06 5.28
CA PHE A 87 -13.61 -6.40 5.18
C PHE A 87 -13.02 -7.41 6.19
N GLY A 88 -12.36 -6.93 7.24
CA GLY A 88 -11.78 -7.77 8.28
C GLY A 88 -10.65 -8.67 7.78
N ILE A 89 -10.32 -9.69 8.58
CA ILE A 89 -9.23 -10.65 8.30
C ILE A 89 -9.36 -11.25 6.91
N LYS A 90 -10.56 -11.70 6.55
CA LYS A 90 -10.81 -12.32 5.24
C LYS A 90 -10.47 -11.37 4.08
N GLY A 91 -10.82 -10.09 4.19
CA GLY A 91 -10.49 -9.09 3.16
C GLY A 91 -8.99 -8.85 3.04
N MET A 92 -8.27 -8.84 4.16
CA MET A 92 -6.81 -8.76 4.15
C MET A 92 -6.16 -9.97 3.47
N GLU A 93 -6.61 -11.18 3.81
CA GLU A 93 -6.12 -12.43 3.20
C GLU A 93 -6.39 -12.48 1.69
N GLU A 94 -7.62 -12.16 1.26
CA GLU A 94 -7.97 -12.10 -0.16
C GLU A 94 -7.07 -11.09 -0.90
N THR A 95 -6.80 -9.93 -0.29
CA THR A 95 -5.94 -8.89 -0.86
C THR A 95 -4.50 -9.38 -1.00
N ILE A 96 -3.93 -9.97 0.05
CA ILE A 96 -2.56 -10.53 0.02
C ILE A 96 -2.44 -11.59 -1.08
N ILE A 97 -3.35 -12.56 -1.10
CA ILE A 97 -3.36 -13.64 -2.10
C ILE A 97 -3.45 -13.08 -3.52
N ALA A 98 -4.31 -12.08 -3.75
CA ALA A 98 -4.47 -11.47 -5.08
C ALA A 98 -3.19 -10.78 -5.56
N LEU A 99 -2.46 -10.11 -4.65
CA LEU A 99 -1.17 -9.47 -4.95
C LEU A 99 -0.08 -10.50 -5.22
N GLU A 100 0.06 -11.50 -4.34
CA GLU A 100 1.07 -12.56 -4.49
C GLU A 100 0.90 -13.38 -5.76
N ASN A 101 -0.34 -13.73 -6.12
CA ASN A 101 -0.64 -14.45 -7.36
C ASN A 101 -0.22 -13.69 -8.63
N ARG A 102 -0.08 -12.37 -8.56
CA ARG A 102 0.38 -11.52 -9.67
C ARG A 102 1.83 -11.08 -9.55
N GLY A 103 2.54 -11.55 -8.51
CA GLY A 103 3.95 -11.25 -8.27
C GLY A 103 4.22 -9.83 -7.77
N PHE A 104 3.22 -9.15 -7.23
CA PHE A 104 3.44 -7.88 -6.54
C PHE A 104 4.08 -8.11 -5.17
N GLN A 105 5.04 -7.28 -4.84
CA GLN A 105 5.47 -7.17 -3.46
C GLN A 105 4.47 -6.33 -2.66
N HIS A 106 4.38 -6.57 -1.37
CA HIS A 106 3.54 -5.77 -0.50
C HIS A 106 4.14 -5.67 0.90
N ASN A 107 3.74 -4.66 1.64
CA ASN A 107 4.06 -4.46 3.04
C ASN A 107 2.94 -3.67 3.72
N GLY A 108 2.90 -3.71 5.05
CA GLY A 108 1.93 -2.97 5.84
C GLY A 108 1.04 -3.85 6.70
N LEU A 109 0.95 -5.13 6.37
CA LEU A 109 0.32 -6.15 7.20
C LEU A 109 1.36 -7.20 7.60
N PHE A 110 1.39 -7.59 8.87
CA PHE A 110 2.28 -8.62 9.40
C PHE A 110 1.61 -9.37 10.55
N THR A 111 2.04 -10.61 10.80
CA THR A 111 1.46 -11.48 11.85
C THR A 111 2.38 -11.67 13.05
N SER A 112 3.66 -11.40 12.92
CA SER A 112 4.62 -11.61 14.01
C SER A 112 5.68 -10.51 14.06
N GLU A 113 6.50 -10.40 13.03
CA GLU A 113 7.59 -9.45 12.94
C GLU A 113 7.39 -8.51 11.76
N TYR A 114 7.54 -7.22 11.98
CA TYR A 114 7.49 -6.23 10.92
C TYR A 114 8.79 -6.25 10.11
N LYS A 115 8.66 -6.45 8.80
CA LYS A 115 9.79 -6.41 7.86
C LYS A 115 9.49 -5.43 6.73
N PRO A 116 10.44 -4.57 6.35
CA PRO A 116 10.25 -3.68 5.19
C PRO A 116 10.26 -4.47 3.88
N ILE A 117 9.78 -3.84 2.80
CA ILE A 117 10.10 -4.28 1.45
C ILE A 117 11.59 -4.04 1.23
N VAL A 118 12.30 -5.06 0.76
CA VAL A 118 13.74 -4.98 0.49
C VAL A 118 13.98 -5.16 -1.01
N GLU A 119 14.71 -4.22 -1.59
CA GLU A 119 15.16 -4.27 -2.98
C GLU A 119 16.67 -4.14 -3.09
N HIS A 120 17.23 -4.87 -4.03
CA HIS A 120 18.65 -4.85 -4.37
C HIS A 120 18.78 -4.54 -5.85
N CYS A 121 19.31 -3.39 -6.18
CA CYS A 121 19.49 -2.97 -7.57
C CYS A 121 20.82 -2.22 -7.73
N ASN A 122 21.63 -2.61 -8.73
CA ASN A 122 22.88 -1.93 -9.07
C ASN A 122 23.84 -1.72 -7.87
N ASN A 123 23.99 -2.72 -6.99
CA ASN A 123 24.74 -2.68 -5.74
C ASN A 123 24.16 -1.76 -4.64
N GLU A 124 23.01 -1.15 -4.87
CA GLU A 124 22.29 -0.40 -3.85
C GLU A 124 21.33 -1.33 -3.10
N LYS A 125 21.20 -1.11 -1.81
CA LYS A 125 20.27 -1.81 -0.93
C LYS A 125 19.22 -0.84 -0.45
N ILE A 126 17.96 -1.15 -0.66
CA ILE A 126 16.85 -0.27 -0.29
C ILE A 126 15.91 -1.03 0.62
N ALA A 127 15.49 -0.39 1.71
CA ALA A 127 14.46 -0.88 2.60
C ALA A 127 13.30 0.14 2.67
N ILE A 128 12.09 -0.31 2.33
CA ILE A 128 10.90 0.54 2.30
C ILE A 128 10.00 0.13 3.45
N PHE A 129 9.82 1.05 4.39
CA PHE A 129 8.96 0.93 5.55
C PHE A 129 7.62 1.60 5.25
N THR A 130 6.52 0.98 5.67
CA THR A 130 5.19 1.54 5.50
C THR A 130 4.51 1.69 6.85
N CYS A 131 3.72 2.75 7.02
CA CYS A 131 2.90 2.96 8.21
C CYS A 131 1.63 3.74 7.86
N ALA A 132 0.64 3.67 8.75
CA ALA A 132 -0.58 4.46 8.66
C ALA A 132 -0.77 5.29 9.93
N ASP A 133 -1.44 6.44 9.82
CA ASP A 133 -1.79 7.24 10.99
C ASP A 133 -3.08 6.75 11.64
N MET A 134 -4.12 6.55 10.84
CA MET A 134 -5.47 6.18 11.29
C MET A 134 -5.99 4.95 10.55
N MET A 135 -6.93 4.27 11.20
CA MET A 135 -7.73 3.18 10.61
C MET A 135 -9.20 3.56 10.66
N ASN A 136 -9.96 3.27 9.61
CA ASN A 136 -11.42 3.43 9.62
C ASN A 136 -12.09 2.35 10.48
N VAL A 137 -11.53 1.13 10.43
CA VAL A 137 -11.94 -0.01 11.22
C VAL A 137 -10.72 -0.51 11.98
N GLU A 138 -10.73 -0.39 13.30
CA GLU A 138 -9.64 -0.89 14.13
C GLU A 138 -9.57 -2.42 14.07
N PHE A 139 -8.38 -2.97 14.29
CA PHE A 139 -8.19 -4.41 14.40
C PHE A 139 -8.76 -4.88 15.74
N ASP A 140 -9.59 -5.91 15.70
CA ASP A 140 -10.12 -6.56 16.90
C ASP A 140 -9.12 -7.56 17.53
N GLU A 141 -9.45 -8.09 18.69
CA GLU A 141 -8.58 -9.04 19.42
C GLU A 141 -8.41 -10.38 18.68
N GLU A 142 -9.32 -10.74 17.80
CA GLU A 142 -9.25 -11.97 16.99
C GLU A 142 -8.35 -11.79 15.77
N ASN A 143 -8.01 -10.55 15.43
CA ASN A 143 -7.20 -10.25 14.28
C ASN A 143 -5.72 -10.54 14.56
N HIS A 144 -5.17 -11.51 13.87
CA HIS A 144 -3.76 -11.86 13.98
C HIS A 144 -2.85 -10.98 13.10
N TYR A 145 -3.42 -10.13 12.22
CA TYR A 145 -2.66 -9.14 11.48
C TYR A 145 -2.46 -7.86 12.30
N HIS A 146 -1.33 -7.24 12.08
CA HIS A 146 -0.94 -5.95 12.63
C HIS A 146 -0.49 -5.03 11.52
N THR A 147 -0.58 -3.73 11.76
CA THR A 147 0.04 -2.69 10.93
C THR A 147 0.80 -1.73 11.83
N ILE A 148 1.87 -1.14 11.29
CA ILE A 148 2.59 -0.09 12.01
C ILE A 148 1.77 1.19 11.93
N ARG A 149 1.49 1.74 13.12
CA ARG A 149 0.89 3.06 13.24
C ARG A 149 2.01 4.11 13.35
N LEU A 150 1.75 5.30 12.84
CA LEU A 150 2.77 6.36 12.87
C LEU A 150 3.21 6.72 14.30
N HIS A 151 2.35 6.52 15.29
CA HIS A 151 2.67 6.73 16.70
C HIS A 151 3.44 5.56 17.36
N ASP A 152 3.65 4.43 16.66
CA ASP A 152 4.50 3.32 17.12
C ASP A 152 5.99 3.64 16.90
N GLU A 153 6.40 4.84 17.29
CA GLU A 153 7.71 5.41 16.97
C GLU A 153 8.88 4.48 17.30
N ASN A 154 8.85 3.82 18.45
CA ASN A 154 9.94 2.96 18.88
C ASN A 154 10.15 1.75 17.97
N VAL A 155 9.06 1.11 17.52
CA VAL A 155 9.12 -0.06 16.64
C VAL A 155 9.68 0.36 15.29
N LEU A 156 9.16 1.43 14.72
CA LEU A 156 9.57 1.95 13.43
C LEU A 156 11.03 2.45 13.44
N GLN A 157 11.40 3.23 14.45
CA GLN A 157 12.76 3.75 14.60
C GLN A 157 13.79 2.64 14.78
N ASN A 158 13.49 1.59 15.56
CA ASN A 158 14.40 0.49 15.77
C ASN A 158 14.61 -0.31 14.47
N ALA A 159 13.52 -0.61 13.75
CA ALA A 159 13.60 -1.28 12.46
C ALA A 159 14.41 -0.45 11.44
N ILE A 160 14.16 0.85 11.32
CA ILE A 160 14.91 1.74 10.42
C ILE A 160 16.40 1.78 10.80
N LYS A 161 16.73 1.89 12.09
CA LYS A 161 18.13 1.88 12.55
C LYS A 161 18.86 0.60 12.21
N GLU A 162 18.23 -0.56 12.37
CA GLU A 162 18.80 -1.86 12.04
C GLU A 162 19.19 -1.94 10.56
N TYR A 163 18.26 -1.62 9.66
CA TYR A 163 18.50 -1.65 8.22
C TYR A 163 19.51 -0.59 7.78
N LYS A 164 19.46 0.61 8.35
CA LYS A 164 20.44 1.66 8.09
C LYS A 164 21.85 1.24 8.50
N ASN A 165 22.01 0.60 9.66
CA ASN A 165 23.30 0.07 10.12
C ASN A 165 23.80 -1.08 9.24
N SER A 166 22.90 -1.79 8.57
CA SER A 166 23.21 -2.86 7.61
C SER A 166 23.47 -2.33 6.19
N GLY A 167 23.54 -1.00 6.03
CA GLY A 167 23.91 -0.34 4.78
C GLY A 167 22.75 -0.16 3.79
N TYR A 168 21.51 -0.18 4.25
CA TYR A 168 20.36 0.10 3.40
C TYR A 168 20.06 1.60 3.33
N PHE A 169 19.64 2.05 2.16
CA PHE A 169 18.94 3.31 2.02
C PHE A 169 17.48 3.09 2.45
N CYS A 170 17.05 3.77 3.50
CA CYS A 170 15.75 3.58 4.11
C CYS A 170 14.75 4.63 3.61
N ILE A 171 13.59 4.19 3.16
CA ILE A 171 12.46 5.02 2.74
C ILE A 171 11.30 4.74 3.70
N LEU A 172 10.70 5.78 4.26
CA LEU A 172 9.44 5.68 4.98
C LEU A 172 8.30 6.18 4.08
N TYR A 173 7.35 5.28 3.79
CA TYR A 173 6.14 5.58 3.05
C TYR A 173 4.95 5.55 4.01
N ALA A 174 4.41 6.72 4.32
CA ALA A 174 3.37 6.88 5.32
C ALA A 174 2.04 7.30 4.68
N HIS A 175 0.96 6.59 5.02
CA HIS A 175 -0.40 6.98 4.69
C HIS A 175 -0.98 7.79 5.84
N VAL A 176 -1.02 9.11 5.67
CA VAL A 176 -1.37 10.06 6.72
C VAL A 176 -2.44 11.05 6.23
N GLY A 177 -3.33 11.44 7.10
CA GLY A 177 -4.34 12.45 6.82
C GLY A 177 -5.57 12.30 7.68
N MET A 178 -6.36 13.37 7.75
CA MET A 178 -7.68 13.35 8.37
C MET A 178 -8.74 13.43 7.27
N LEU A 179 -9.72 12.55 7.30
CA LEU A 179 -10.91 12.62 6.45
C LEU A 179 -11.56 14.02 6.56
N PHE A 180 -11.81 14.65 5.42
CA PHE A 180 -12.50 15.96 5.33
C PHE A 180 -11.74 17.18 5.86
N THR A 181 -10.45 17.12 6.12
CA THR A 181 -9.67 18.32 6.42
C THR A 181 -8.98 18.86 5.17
N ARG A 182 -9.07 20.18 4.97
CA ARG A 182 -8.37 20.88 3.88
C ARG A 182 -6.89 21.11 4.16
N PHE A 183 -6.44 20.81 5.36
CA PHE A 183 -5.06 21.03 5.80
C PHE A 183 -4.61 19.88 6.69
N THR A 184 -3.44 19.34 6.42
CA THR A 184 -2.71 18.49 7.36
C THR A 184 -2.20 19.39 8.49
N SER A 185 -2.78 19.28 9.68
CA SER A 185 -2.37 20.04 10.86
C SER A 185 -1.23 19.34 11.60
N PHE A 186 -0.25 18.79 10.87
CA PHE A 186 0.80 18.02 11.51
C PHE A 186 2.04 18.87 11.78
N ASN A 187 2.31 19.10 13.06
CA ASN A 187 3.63 19.46 13.54
C ASN A 187 4.41 18.19 13.89
N TYR A 188 4.83 17.40 12.87
CA TYR A 188 5.81 16.36 13.13
C TYR A 188 7.20 17.00 13.23
N GLN A 189 7.76 17.02 14.44
CA GLN A 189 9.19 17.22 14.61
C GLN A 189 9.87 15.86 14.38
N ILE A 190 10.57 15.73 13.28
CA ILE A 190 11.42 14.58 12.97
C ILE A 190 12.75 14.69 13.73
#